data_a4e2e56a9b42bb4c218e9cc177a82163
#
_entry.id   a4e2e56a9b42bb4c218e9cc177a82163
#
_cell.length_a   1.000
_cell.length_b   1.000
_cell.length_c   1.000
_cell.angle_alpha   90.00
_cell.angle_beta   90.00
_cell.angle_gamma   90.00
#
_symmetry.space_group_name_H-M   'P 1'
#
loop_
_entity.id
_entity.type
_entity.pdbx_description
1 polymer ?
#
loop_
_entity_poly.entity_id
_entity_poly.type
_entity_poly.pdbx_seq_one_letter_code
_entity_poly.pdbx_strand_id
1 'polypeptide(L)'
;MKNLIYILGLIIVSMGISSCNKVEVSYIDGMTPNQRANESMEDARTKLKASSYGWMAYLFNNENEGYTFHMKFVGSDEVEMYSDFDNSTISTMGTSMYSMRNIAGPGMVFDTYNYIHILADPNSSISGGVRGEGNYTDFEFIFQQIAADTIVLKGNFRGNKLLLVKATQTEYSAFENDQYKAFRQTLQDYMIAHPFLYLSAEGATIPITLNLNLSERSAKFSYKKNEEAAVEYQTLGMAVGMNKVVFQNTFQLGEVSISEILLKDDKMYGIDIQGKEFLIRSDDNPIETLYDRLQSFSYNRWRLLKTNQISNFATIYNNAYDIMLGTGRTIEYMEVLMKDRPSTIQFNYRYTSSSGYNAYKDYRMELSNGNEVKFYDLPAGGTSGSYSNYNSFNTSI
;
A
#
# COMPACT_ATOMS: atom_id res chain seq x y z
N MET A 1 -17.18 -63.26 42.67
CA MET A 1 -17.51 -62.22 41.58
C MET A 1 -18.06 -60.94 42.17
N LYS A 2 -18.98 -60.95 43.12
CA LYS A 2 -19.54 -59.68 43.68
C LYS A 2 -18.47 -58.76 44.31
N ASN A 3 -17.54 -59.32 45.09
CA ASN A 3 -16.50 -58.53 45.77
C ASN A 3 -15.44 -57.94 44.82
N LEU A 4 -15.25 -58.56 43.66
CA LEU A 4 -14.32 -58.06 42.63
C LEU A 4 -14.89 -56.83 41.94
N ILE A 5 -16.26 -56.73 41.74
CA ILE A 5 -16.97 -55.63 41.18
C ILE A 5 -16.92 -54.42 42.12
N TYR A 6 -17.05 -54.61 43.43
CA TYR A 6 -16.94 -53.52 44.40
C TYR A 6 -15.52 -52.95 44.48
N ILE A 7 -14.48 -53.75 44.36
CA ILE A 7 -13.10 -53.32 44.35
C ILE A 7 -12.79 -52.56 43.06
N LEU A 8 -13.28 -53.04 41.91
CA LEU A 8 -13.14 -52.36 40.64
C LEU A 8 -13.89 -50.99 40.61
N GLY A 9 -15.10 -50.94 41.21
CA GLY A 9 -15.87 -49.69 41.39
C GLY A 9 -15.14 -48.67 42.28
N LEU A 10 -14.51 -49.10 43.35
CA LEU A 10 -13.75 -48.25 44.27
C LEU A 10 -12.50 -47.66 43.62
N ILE A 11 -11.81 -48.43 42.74
CA ILE A 11 -10.63 -47.98 41.98
C ILE A 11 -11.02 -46.96 40.96
N ILE A 12 -12.16 -47.09 40.27
CA ILE A 12 -12.67 -46.12 39.29
C ILE A 12 -13.06 -44.81 39.96
N VAL A 13 -13.67 -44.86 41.15
CA VAL A 13 -14.01 -43.63 41.91
C VAL A 13 -12.77 -42.93 42.45
N SER A 14 -11.71 -43.63 42.80
CA SER A 14 -10.46 -43.01 43.27
C SER A 14 -9.64 -42.36 42.16
N MET A 15 -9.79 -42.78 40.90
CA MET A 15 -9.15 -42.14 39.74
C MET A 15 -9.85 -40.86 39.28
N GLY A 16 -11.10 -40.63 39.70
CA GLY A 16 -11.90 -39.45 39.29
C GLY A 16 -11.62 -38.16 40.06
N ILE A 17 -10.84 -38.20 41.15
CA ILE A 17 -10.63 -37.02 42.01
C ILE A 17 -9.23 -36.39 41.88
N SER A 18 -8.40 -36.85 40.92
CA SER A 18 -7.07 -36.24 40.67
C SER A 18 -7.01 -35.21 39.56
N SER A 19 -8.16 -34.72 39.07
CA SER A 19 -8.20 -33.81 37.93
C SER A 19 -8.41 -32.34 38.32
N CYS A 20 -7.88 -31.92 39.46
CA CYS A 20 -7.64 -30.48 39.69
C CYS A 20 -6.12 -30.25 39.62
N ASN A 21 -5.55 -30.27 38.45
CA ASN A 21 -4.28 -29.60 38.22
C ASN A 21 -4.49 -28.14 38.55
N LYS A 22 -4.05 -27.67 39.70
CA LYS A 22 -3.83 -26.25 39.96
C LYS A 22 -2.88 -25.80 38.86
N VAL A 23 -3.43 -24.96 37.93
CA VAL A 23 -2.59 -24.22 37.02
C VAL A 23 -1.64 -23.41 37.87
N GLU A 24 -0.36 -23.79 37.94
CA GLU A 24 0.65 -22.97 38.61
C GLU A 24 0.72 -21.64 37.82
N VAL A 25 0.20 -20.58 38.45
CA VAL A 25 0.29 -19.25 37.90
C VAL A 25 1.75 -18.82 37.91
N SER A 26 2.33 -18.72 36.75
CA SER A 26 3.71 -18.24 36.60
C SER A 26 3.79 -16.78 37.06
N TYR A 27 4.48 -16.53 38.15
CA TYR A 27 4.81 -15.20 38.64
C TYR A 27 6.14 -14.76 38.04
N ILE A 28 6.14 -13.63 37.33
CA ILE A 28 7.34 -12.91 36.90
C ILE A 28 7.31 -11.58 37.64
N ASP A 29 8.40 -11.25 38.31
CA ASP A 29 8.50 -10.05 39.16
C ASP A 29 7.39 -9.96 40.23
N GLY A 30 6.91 -11.11 40.74
CA GLY A 30 5.86 -11.19 41.75
C GLY A 30 4.44 -10.92 41.24
N MET A 31 4.23 -10.75 39.93
CA MET A 31 2.94 -10.44 39.34
C MET A 31 2.37 -11.61 38.53
N THR A 32 1.05 -11.75 38.58
CA THR A 32 0.30 -12.66 37.70
C THR A 32 0.30 -12.13 36.26
N PRO A 33 0.08 -13.01 35.22
CA PRO A 33 -0.09 -12.55 33.84
C PRO A 33 -1.15 -11.47 33.66
N ASN A 34 -2.27 -11.56 34.34
CA ASN A 34 -3.35 -10.55 34.28
C ASN A 34 -2.92 -9.21 34.89
N GLN A 35 -2.17 -9.21 35.98
CA GLN A 35 -1.65 -7.97 36.59
C GLN A 35 -0.69 -7.28 35.62
N ARG A 36 0.25 -8.00 35.02
CA ARG A 36 1.18 -7.45 34.01
C ARG A 36 0.44 -6.89 32.80
N ALA A 37 -0.59 -7.61 32.31
CA ALA A 37 -1.39 -7.13 31.20
C ALA A 37 -2.12 -5.84 31.55
N ASN A 38 -2.71 -5.74 32.74
CA ASN A 38 -3.39 -4.53 33.20
C ASN A 38 -2.43 -3.35 33.36
N GLU A 39 -1.25 -3.57 33.94
CA GLU A 39 -0.21 -2.53 34.04
C GLU A 39 0.25 -2.01 32.68
N SER A 40 0.48 -2.93 31.74
CA SER A 40 0.84 -2.57 30.36
C SER A 40 -0.25 -1.75 29.68
N MET A 41 -1.52 -2.10 29.87
CA MET A 41 -2.65 -1.33 29.32
C MET A 41 -2.79 0.05 29.96
N GLU A 42 -2.56 0.18 31.28
CA GLU A 42 -2.60 1.50 31.97
C GLU A 42 -1.40 2.38 31.59
N ASP A 43 -0.21 1.82 31.42
CA ASP A 43 0.94 2.54 30.90
C ASP A 43 0.67 3.08 29.48
N ALA A 44 0.12 2.21 28.59
CA ALA A 44 -0.30 2.61 27.25
C ALA A 44 -1.35 3.72 27.28
N ARG A 45 -2.41 3.57 28.09
CA ARG A 45 -3.47 4.57 28.26
C ARG A 45 -2.91 5.92 28.70
N THR A 46 -2.03 5.89 29.68
CA THR A 46 -1.38 7.09 30.21
C THR A 46 -0.57 7.81 29.12
N LYS A 47 0.25 7.07 28.37
CA LYS A 47 1.07 7.63 27.30
C LYS A 47 0.22 8.16 26.14
N LEU A 48 -0.82 7.42 25.74
CA LEU A 48 -1.73 7.85 24.67
C LEU A 48 -2.38 9.19 24.97
N LYS A 49 -2.83 9.39 26.22
CA LYS A 49 -3.48 10.64 26.68
C LYS A 49 -2.50 11.77 26.96
N ALA A 50 -1.25 11.47 27.31
CA ALA A 50 -0.24 12.49 27.61
C ALA A 50 0.22 13.31 26.40
N SER A 51 -0.12 12.89 25.17
CA SER A 51 0.21 13.63 23.96
C SER A 51 -0.75 14.78 23.74
N SER A 52 -0.30 16.02 23.91
CA SER A 52 -1.10 17.23 23.72
C SER A 52 -1.62 17.38 22.29
N TYR A 53 -0.84 16.91 21.31
CA TYR A 53 -1.15 16.99 19.89
C TYR A 53 -1.56 15.65 19.29
N GLY A 54 -1.81 14.60 20.12
CA GLY A 54 -2.18 13.28 19.67
C GLY A 54 -1.02 12.52 19.02
N TRP A 55 -1.34 11.65 18.09
CA TRP A 55 -0.44 10.69 17.48
C TRP A 55 -0.65 10.64 15.97
N MET A 56 0.44 10.66 15.21
CA MET A 56 0.43 10.18 13.83
C MET A 56 0.38 8.67 13.86
N ALA A 57 -0.63 8.09 13.25
CA ALA A 57 -0.85 6.65 13.23
C ALA A 57 -0.72 6.11 11.81
N TYR A 58 0.17 5.15 11.63
CA TYR A 58 0.45 4.52 10.34
C TYR A 58 0.04 3.06 10.40
N LEU A 59 -1.02 2.71 9.69
CA LEU A 59 -1.55 1.35 9.60
C LEU A 59 -1.10 0.70 8.31
N PHE A 60 -0.41 -0.43 8.41
CA PHE A 60 0.08 -1.19 7.25
C PHE A 60 -0.57 -2.56 7.21
N ASN A 61 -1.14 -2.92 6.07
CA ASN A 61 -1.70 -4.25 5.83
C ASN A 61 -0.67 -5.21 5.20
N ASN A 62 -1.07 -6.47 5.03
CA ASN A 62 -0.20 -7.51 4.46
C ASN A 62 -0.15 -7.47 2.92
N GLU A 63 -0.95 -6.61 2.28
CA GLU A 63 -0.94 -6.37 0.83
C GLU A 63 0.04 -5.26 0.42
N ASN A 64 0.91 -4.81 1.36
CA ASN A 64 1.84 -3.71 1.19
C ASN A 64 1.16 -2.35 0.93
N GLU A 65 0.06 -2.08 1.60
CA GLU A 65 -0.59 -0.79 1.61
C GLU A 65 -0.44 -0.11 2.97
N GLY A 66 -0.27 1.22 2.97
CA GLY A 66 -0.17 2.02 4.19
C GLY A 66 -1.23 3.11 4.23
N TYR A 67 -1.83 3.29 5.39
CA TYR A 67 -2.87 4.29 5.66
C TYR A 67 -2.42 5.18 6.81
N THR A 68 -2.74 6.47 6.70
CA THR A 68 -2.35 7.46 7.71
C THR A 68 -3.59 7.97 8.44
N PHE A 69 -3.45 8.04 9.76
CA PHE A 69 -4.40 8.69 10.64
C PHE A 69 -3.67 9.72 11.50
N HIS A 70 -4.39 10.74 11.91
CA HIS A 70 -4.07 11.48 13.12
C HIS A 70 -5.08 11.05 14.18
N MET A 71 -4.61 10.63 15.36
CA MET A 71 -5.44 10.14 16.46
C MET A 71 -5.14 10.92 17.73
N LYS A 72 -6.17 11.41 18.41
CA LYS A 72 -6.05 12.06 19.70
C LYS A 72 -6.98 11.39 20.71
N PHE A 73 -6.39 10.82 21.75
CA PHE A 73 -7.11 10.11 22.80
C PHE A 73 -7.55 11.10 23.87
N VAL A 74 -8.86 11.30 24.00
CA VAL A 74 -9.48 12.29 24.89
C VAL A 74 -10.39 11.62 25.92
N GLY A 75 -10.75 12.35 26.97
CA GLY A 75 -11.64 11.81 28.00
C GLY A 75 -11.16 10.50 28.64
N SER A 76 -12.06 9.57 28.93
CA SER A 76 -11.76 8.23 29.44
C SER A 76 -11.49 7.23 28.32
N ASP A 77 -12.36 7.19 27.31
CA ASP A 77 -12.44 6.12 26.32
C ASP A 77 -12.75 6.65 24.90
N GLU A 78 -12.52 7.93 24.65
CA GLU A 78 -12.84 8.58 23.38
C GLU A 78 -11.58 8.85 22.57
N VAL A 79 -11.66 8.68 21.26
CA VAL A 79 -10.63 9.00 20.28
C VAL A 79 -11.21 9.86 19.15
N GLU A 80 -10.54 10.99 18.92
CA GLU A 80 -10.74 11.85 17.76
C GLU A 80 -9.75 11.43 16.68
N MET A 81 -10.19 11.33 15.41
CA MET A 81 -9.28 10.96 14.33
C MET A 81 -9.63 11.63 13.01
N TYR A 82 -8.56 11.90 12.24
CA TYR A 82 -8.57 12.14 10.81
C TYR A 82 -7.99 10.92 10.09
N SER A 83 -8.28 10.76 8.80
CA SER A 83 -7.72 9.66 8.01
C SER A 83 -7.43 10.11 6.59
N ASP A 84 -6.41 9.55 5.97
CA ASP A 84 -6.10 9.75 4.56
C ASP A 84 -6.87 8.81 3.63
N PHE A 85 -7.96 8.20 4.10
CA PHE A 85 -8.77 7.30 3.30
C PHE A 85 -9.31 8.01 2.04
N ASP A 86 -9.95 9.17 2.24
CA ASP A 86 -10.42 10.04 1.17
C ASP A 86 -10.33 11.53 1.54
N ASN A 87 -10.74 12.40 0.62
CA ASN A 87 -10.71 13.86 0.82
C ASN A 87 -11.64 14.35 1.94
N SER A 88 -12.70 13.63 2.25
CA SER A 88 -13.64 13.98 3.34
C SER A 88 -13.03 13.65 4.69
N THR A 89 -12.47 12.45 4.82
CA THR A 89 -11.88 11.96 6.07
C THR A 89 -10.56 12.66 6.43
N ILE A 90 -9.88 13.27 5.45
CA ILE A 90 -8.72 14.15 5.70
C ILE A 90 -9.14 15.45 6.39
N SER A 91 -10.27 16.05 5.98
CA SER A 91 -10.69 17.38 6.40
C SER A 91 -11.76 17.37 7.49
N THR A 92 -12.31 16.21 7.82
CA THR A 92 -13.37 16.07 8.82
C THR A 92 -12.91 15.18 9.96
N MET A 93 -12.97 15.69 11.17
CA MET A 93 -12.66 14.90 12.36
C MET A 93 -13.80 13.94 12.68
N GLY A 94 -13.47 12.67 12.84
CA GLY A 94 -14.39 11.64 13.34
C GLY A 94 -14.11 11.36 14.81
N THR A 95 -15.16 11.14 15.58
CA THR A 95 -15.07 10.80 17.02
C THR A 95 -15.67 9.41 17.25
N SER A 96 -14.99 8.59 18.06
CA SER A 96 -15.44 7.24 18.41
C SER A 96 -14.91 6.80 19.77
N MET A 97 -15.40 5.65 20.24
CA MET A 97 -14.96 5.06 21.50
C MET A 97 -13.91 3.99 21.25
N TYR A 98 -12.97 3.87 22.18
CA TYR A 98 -11.98 2.79 22.26
C TYR A 98 -11.94 2.19 23.67
N SER A 99 -11.45 0.96 23.78
CA SER A 99 -11.26 0.31 25.07
C SER A 99 -9.92 -0.43 25.12
N MET A 100 -9.38 -0.54 26.33
CA MET A 100 -8.23 -1.42 26.62
C MET A 100 -8.75 -2.76 27.08
N ARG A 101 -8.36 -3.83 26.39
CA ARG A 101 -8.82 -5.19 26.67
C ARG A 101 -7.67 -6.19 26.56
N ASN A 102 -7.70 -7.23 27.41
CA ASN A 102 -6.85 -8.39 27.24
C ASN A 102 -7.50 -9.33 26.22
N ILE A 103 -7.15 -9.21 24.94
CA ILE A 103 -7.72 -10.01 23.83
C ILE A 103 -6.90 -11.28 23.57
N ALA A 104 -5.70 -11.19 23.05
CA ALA A 104 -4.70 -12.27 22.99
C ALA A 104 -3.40 -11.79 23.66
N GLY A 105 -3.52 -10.76 24.50
CA GLY A 105 -2.51 -10.00 25.21
C GLY A 105 -3.09 -8.60 25.51
N PRO A 106 -2.31 -7.72 26.17
CA PRO A 106 -2.69 -6.34 26.38
C PRO A 106 -3.00 -5.68 25.04
N GLY A 107 -4.20 -5.15 24.86
CA GLY A 107 -4.63 -4.63 23.57
C GLY A 107 -5.52 -3.40 23.65
N MET A 108 -5.74 -2.81 22.50
CA MET A 108 -6.63 -1.68 22.26
C MET A 108 -7.65 -2.07 21.17
N VAL A 109 -8.92 -1.79 21.43
CA VAL A 109 -10.02 -2.07 20.52
C VAL A 109 -10.74 -0.77 20.23
N PHE A 110 -10.96 -0.46 18.96
CA PHE A 110 -11.83 0.63 18.55
C PHE A 110 -13.27 0.09 18.55
N ASP A 111 -14.11 0.57 19.48
CA ASP A 111 -15.41 -0.05 19.79
C ASP A 111 -16.56 0.45 18.90
N THR A 112 -16.52 1.70 18.47
CA THR A 112 -17.58 2.29 17.66
C THR A 112 -17.06 2.70 16.28
N TYR A 113 -17.93 2.59 15.28
CA TYR A 113 -17.60 2.79 13.87
C TYR A 113 -16.99 4.18 13.62
N ASN A 114 -15.81 4.19 13.00
CA ASN A 114 -15.07 5.39 12.59
C ASN A 114 -14.15 5.05 11.41
N TYR A 115 -13.29 5.95 11.03
CA TYR A 115 -12.42 5.85 9.84
C TYR A 115 -11.57 4.59 9.80
N ILE A 116 -11.07 4.10 10.95
CA ILE A 116 -10.33 2.85 11.00
C ILE A 116 -11.20 1.64 10.62
N HIS A 117 -12.51 1.70 10.89
CA HIS A 117 -13.45 0.65 10.53
C HIS A 117 -13.83 0.68 9.05
N ILE A 118 -13.80 1.86 8.41
CA ILE A 118 -14.04 1.98 6.97
C ILE A 118 -13.10 1.06 6.20
N LEU A 119 -11.83 1.00 6.60
CA LEU A 119 -10.85 0.14 5.94
C LEU A 119 -11.16 -1.36 6.09
N ALA A 120 -11.73 -1.77 7.21
CA ALA A 120 -12.13 -3.16 7.49
C ALA A 120 -13.55 -3.49 7.01
N ASP A 121 -14.30 -2.51 6.48
CA ASP A 121 -15.69 -2.69 6.11
C ASP A 121 -15.83 -3.71 4.96
N PRO A 122 -16.63 -4.79 5.14
CA PRO A 122 -16.81 -5.81 4.10
C PRO A 122 -17.57 -5.32 2.86
N ASN A 123 -18.23 -4.16 2.95
CA ASN A 123 -18.89 -3.52 1.83
C ASN A 123 -17.89 -2.74 0.98
N SER A 124 -17.54 -3.28 -0.18
CA SER A 124 -16.59 -2.63 -1.11
C SER A 124 -17.02 -1.24 -1.60
N SER A 125 -18.31 -0.90 -1.53
CA SER A 125 -18.78 0.45 -1.86
C SER A 125 -18.45 1.48 -0.75
N ILE A 126 -18.13 1.02 0.45
CA ILE A 126 -17.70 1.83 1.59
C ILE A 126 -16.18 1.83 1.69
N SER A 127 -15.58 0.64 1.76
CA SER A 127 -14.13 0.49 1.95
C SER A 127 -13.30 0.77 0.69
N GLY A 128 -13.88 0.69 -0.50
CA GLY A 128 -13.13 0.66 -1.76
C GLY A 128 -12.32 -0.62 -1.98
N GLY A 129 -12.29 -1.51 -0.98
CA GLY A 129 -11.51 -2.74 -0.97
C GLY A 129 -12.22 -3.96 -1.56
N VAL A 130 -11.80 -5.14 -1.14
CA VAL A 130 -12.34 -6.42 -1.63
C VAL A 130 -13.65 -6.74 -0.90
N ARG A 131 -14.67 -7.14 -1.66
CA ARG A 131 -15.98 -7.51 -1.11
C ARG A 131 -15.85 -8.65 -0.10
N GLY A 132 -16.33 -8.44 1.12
CA GLY A 132 -16.26 -9.37 2.24
C GLY A 132 -14.99 -9.23 3.08
N GLU A 133 -13.95 -8.56 2.60
CA GLU A 133 -12.63 -8.49 3.23
C GLU A 133 -12.19 -7.05 3.58
N GLY A 134 -12.80 -6.03 2.95
CA GLY A 134 -12.32 -4.64 3.05
C GLY A 134 -10.92 -4.48 2.46
N ASN A 135 -10.11 -3.64 3.08
CA ASN A 135 -8.70 -3.42 2.73
C ASN A 135 -7.77 -4.29 3.59
N TYR A 136 -8.21 -5.46 4.01
CA TYR A 136 -7.45 -6.41 4.82
C TYR A 136 -6.86 -5.81 6.09
N THR A 137 -7.60 -4.94 6.78
CA THR A 137 -7.15 -4.26 8.00
C THR A 137 -7.86 -4.76 9.26
N ASP A 138 -7.25 -4.47 10.41
CA ASP A 138 -7.77 -4.73 11.75
C ASP A 138 -8.27 -3.43 12.40
N PHE A 139 -9.15 -3.52 13.38
CA PHE A 139 -9.54 -2.46 14.31
C PHE A 139 -9.39 -2.89 15.79
N GLU A 140 -8.82 -4.08 16.02
CA GLU A 140 -8.40 -4.61 17.32
C GLU A 140 -6.90 -4.87 17.25
N PHE A 141 -6.14 -4.36 18.23
CA PHE A 141 -4.68 -4.41 18.19
C PHE A 141 -4.09 -4.80 19.53
N ILE A 142 -3.01 -5.58 19.50
CA ILE A 142 -2.22 -6.04 20.66
C ILE A 142 -0.96 -5.20 20.73
N PHE A 143 -0.64 -4.63 21.88
CA PHE A 143 0.58 -3.89 22.11
C PHE A 143 1.81 -4.79 21.95
N GLN A 144 2.76 -4.36 21.12
CA GLN A 144 4.05 -5.02 20.92
C GLN A 144 5.17 -4.24 21.61
N GLN A 145 5.09 -2.90 21.55
CA GLN A 145 6.05 -2.01 22.19
C GLN A 145 5.34 -0.73 22.63
N ILE A 146 5.67 -0.26 23.83
CA ILE A 146 5.11 0.97 24.40
C ILE A 146 6.27 1.83 24.87
N ALA A 147 6.68 2.82 24.06
CA ALA A 147 7.69 3.82 24.42
C ALA A 147 7.03 5.20 24.65
N ALA A 148 7.81 6.20 25.02
CA ALA A 148 7.29 7.55 25.32
C ALA A 148 6.73 8.26 24.09
N ASP A 149 7.39 8.10 22.93
CA ASP A 149 7.07 8.81 21.70
C ASP A 149 6.69 7.87 20.55
N THR A 150 6.66 6.55 20.81
CA THR A 150 6.34 5.53 19.79
C THR A 150 5.65 4.34 20.45
N ILE A 151 4.52 3.92 19.86
CA ILE A 151 3.79 2.72 20.27
C ILE A 151 3.60 1.85 19.03
N VAL A 152 3.98 0.58 19.13
CA VAL A 152 3.81 -0.41 18.05
C VAL A 152 2.76 -1.42 18.48
N LEU A 153 1.76 -1.60 17.63
CA LEU A 153 0.69 -2.56 17.85
C LEU A 153 0.61 -3.52 16.64
N LYS A 154 0.12 -4.72 16.93
CA LYS A 154 -0.14 -5.75 15.94
C LYS A 154 -1.63 -6.07 15.92
N GLY A 155 -2.22 -6.09 14.76
CA GLY A 155 -3.63 -6.47 14.55
C GLY A 155 -3.92 -7.86 15.08
N ASN A 156 -5.05 -8.00 15.74
CA ASN A 156 -5.44 -9.24 16.43
C ASN A 156 -5.83 -10.35 15.46
N PHE A 157 -6.45 -10.01 14.34
CA PHE A 157 -6.96 -10.98 13.37
C PHE A 157 -6.05 -11.17 12.15
N ARG A 158 -5.67 -10.07 11.49
CA ARG A 158 -4.86 -10.10 10.26
C ARG A 158 -3.37 -9.86 10.50
N GLY A 159 -3.02 -9.39 11.70
CA GLY A 159 -1.63 -9.13 12.08
C GLY A 159 -1.05 -7.85 11.48
N ASN A 160 -1.88 -6.92 11.06
CA ASN A 160 -1.47 -5.62 10.53
C ASN A 160 -0.58 -4.87 11.54
N LYS A 161 0.35 -4.07 11.04
CA LYS A 161 1.19 -3.21 11.87
C LYS A 161 0.51 -1.84 12.02
N LEU A 162 0.20 -1.43 13.24
CA LEU A 162 -0.18 -0.08 13.58
C LEU A 162 0.96 0.59 14.36
N LEU A 163 1.55 1.62 13.77
CA LEU A 163 2.63 2.40 14.35
C LEU A 163 2.08 3.77 14.75
N LEU A 164 2.10 4.08 16.05
CA LEU A 164 1.78 5.41 16.58
C LEU A 164 3.08 6.13 16.88
N VAL A 165 3.24 7.31 16.30
CA VAL A 165 4.34 8.25 16.59
C VAL A 165 3.73 9.52 17.15
N LYS A 166 4.26 10.00 18.26
CA LYS A 166 3.75 11.20 18.93
C LYS A 166 3.76 12.39 17.98
N ALA A 167 2.59 12.98 17.77
CA ALA A 167 2.44 14.08 16.84
C ALA A 167 3.02 15.38 17.40
N THR A 168 3.60 16.16 16.50
CA THR A 168 4.01 17.53 16.75
C THR A 168 2.82 18.49 16.59
N GLN A 169 2.95 19.71 17.09
CA GLN A 169 1.94 20.76 16.86
C GLN A 169 1.71 21.02 15.38
N THR A 170 2.78 21.00 14.57
CA THR A 170 2.70 21.22 13.13
C THR A 170 1.88 20.13 12.46
N GLU A 171 2.10 18.85 12.81
CA GLU A 171 1.37 17.72 12.24
C GLU A 171 -0.13 17.76 12.62
N TYR A 172 -0.44 18.07 13.89
CA TYR A 172 -1.83 18.24 14.32
C TYR A 172 -2.52 19.38 13.56
N SER A 173 -1.91 20.56 13.53
CA SER A 173 -2.47 21.72 12.84
C SER A 173 -2.59 21.53 11.33
N ALA A 174 -1.79 20.65 10.73
CA ALA A 174 -1.86 20.37 9.31
C ALA A 174 -3.17 19.70 8.89
N PHE A 175 -3.76 18.88 9.75
CA PHE A 175 -5.09 18.32 9.50
C PHE A 175 -6.20 19.36 9.72
N GLU A 176 -6.10 20.16 10.77
CA GLU A 176 -7.11 21.19 11.07
C GLU A 176 -7.20 22.28 9.98
N ASN A 177 -6.11 22.54 9.26
CA ASN A 177 -5.98 23.62 8.28
C ASN A 177 -5.81 23.12 6.82
N ASP A 178 -6.19 21.90 6.51
CA ASP A 178 -6.05 21.27 5.19
C ASP A 178 -4.61 21.23 4.61
N GLN A 179 -3.60 21.54 5.41
CA GLN A 179 -2.19 21.53 4.98
C GLN A 179 -1.70 20.09 4.65
N TYR A 180 -2.21 19.11 5.37
CA TYR A 180 -1.92 17.71 5.07
C TYR A 180 -2.42 17.31 3.67
N LYS A 181 -3.62 17.74 3.30
CA LYS A 181 -4.19 17.54 1.96
C LYS A 181 -3.36 18.23 0.88
N ALA A 182 -2.94 19.49 1.15
CA ALA A 182 -2.06 20.24 0.25
C ALA A 182 -0.70 19.55 0.08
N PHE A 183 -0.11 19.02 1.15
CA PHE A 183 1.14 18.26 1.07
C PHE A 183 1.01 17.00 0.21
N ARG A 184 -0.07 16.23 0.34
CA ARG A 184 -0.33 15.06 -0.52
C ARG A 184 -0.37 15.44 -2.00
N GLN A 185 -0.98 16.59 -2.33
CA GLN A 185 -0.97 17.11 -3.71
C GLN A 185 0.43 17.50 -4.15
N THR A 186 1.18 18.22 -3.31
CA THR A 186 2.58 18.58 -3.59
C THR A 186 3.45 17.35 -3.84
N LEU A 187 3.29 16.29 -3.04
CA LEU A 187 4.01 15.03 -3.24
C LEU A 187 3.64 14.38 -4.59
N GLN A 188 2.37 14.39 -4.94
CA GLN A 188 1.91 13.87 -6.24
C GLN A 188 2.48 14.67 -7.41
N ASP A 189 2.44 15.99 -7.33
CA ASP A 189 2.97 16.90 -8.36
C ASP A 189 4.48 16.72 -8.50
N TYR A 190 5.20 16.56 -7.39
CA TYR A 190 6.63 16.25 -7.39
C TYR A 190 6.93 14.95 -8.13
N MET A 191 6.17 13.88 -7.88
CA MET A 191 6.38 12.60 -8.56
C MET A 191 6.04 12.65 -10.05
N ILE A 192 5.06 13.46 -10.44
CA ILE A 192 4.74 13.69 -11.86
C ILE A 192 5.87 14.44 -12.56
N ALA A 193 6.45 15.46 -11.90
CA ALA A 193 7.57 16.23 -12.42
C ALA A 193 8.88 15.44 -12.46
N HIS A 194 9.02 14.42 -11.61
CA HIS A 194 10.23 13.60 -11.45
C HIS A 194 9.91 12.11 -11.59
N PRO A 195 9.64 11.62 -12.81
CA PRO A 195 9.11 10.27 -13.04
C PRO A 195 10.10 9.16 -12.69
N PHE A 196 11.41 9.44 -12.69
CA PHE A 196 12.46 8.47 -12.41
C PHE A 196 13.33 8.96 -11.25
N LEU A 197 13.06 8.45 -10.07
CA LEU A 197 13.75 8.82 -8.84
C LEU A 197 14.86 7.80 -8.54
N TYR A 198 16.08 8.30 -8.32
CA TYR A 198 17.26 7.52 -8.03
C TYR A 198 17.85 7.85 -6.68
N LEU A 199 18.04 6.84 -5.86
CA LEU A 199 18.74 6.97 -4.59
C LEU A 199 20.25 7.10 -4.84
N SER A 200 20.83 8.21 -4.39
CA SER A 200 22.26 8.46 -4.41
C SER A 200 22.84 8.14 -3.05
N ALA A 201 23.30 6.92 -2.88
CA ALA A 201 24.02 6.52 -1.66
C ALA A 201 25.53 6.55 -1.94
N GLU A 202 26.30 7.23 -1.11
CA GLU A 202 27.74 7.17 -1.12
C GLU A 202 28.15 5.72 -0.82
N GLY A 203 28.93 5.11 -1.72
CA GLY A 203 29.29 3.69 -1.63
C GLY A 203 28.29 2.71 -2.26
N ALA A 204 27.14 3.16 -2.74
CA ALA A 204 26.27 2.30 -3.53
C ALA A 204 26.85 2.09 -4.93
N THR A 205 27.30 0.88 -5.21
CA THR A 205 27.80 0.48 -6.53
C THR A 205 26.67 0.10 -7.49
N ILE A 206 25.43 0.04 -6.97
CA ILE A 206 24.25 -0.42 -7.68
C ILE A 206 23.25 0.74 -7.71
N PRO A 207 22.74 1.14 -8.90
CA PRO A 207 21.68 2.12 -8.97
C PRO A 207 20.38 1.55 -8.36
N ILE A 208 19.77 2.33 -7.49
CA ILE A 208 18.49 1.99 -6.84
C ILE A 208 17.48 3.06 -7.25
N THR A 209 16.35 2.64 -7.79
CA THR A 209 15.25 3.55 -8.09
C THR A 209 14.11 3.39 -7.11
N LEU A 210 13.35 4.48 -6.93
CA LEU A 210 12.18 4.55 -6.09
C LEU A 210 10.98 4.98 -6.93
N ASN A 211 9.89 4.24 -6.81
CA ASN A 211 8.60 4.64 -7.32
C ASN A 211 7.58 4.65 -6.16
N LEU A 212 7.01 5.82 -5.88
CA LEU A 212 5.96 6.00 -4.87
C LEU A 212 4.61 5.99 -5.57
N ASN A 213 3.77 5.01 -5.27
CA ASN A 213 2.41 4.93 -5.81
C ASN A 213 1.39 5.32 -4.74
N LEU A 214 0.91 6.57 -4.80
CA LEU A 214 -0.06 7.10 -3.83
C LEU A 214 -1.42 6.40 -3.91
N SER A 215 -1.82 5.92 -5.07
CA SER A 215 -3.10 5.24 -5.26
C SER A 215 -3.08 3.80 -4.73
N GLU A 216 -1.96 3.10 -4.90
CA GLU A 216 -1.73 1.76 -4.36
C GLU A 216 -1.12 1.77 -2.96
N ARG A 217 -0.84 2.97 -2.42
CA ARG A 217 -0.27 3.17 -1.08
C ARG A 217 1.00 2.37 -0.84
N SER A 218 1.81 2.22 -1.89
CA SER A 218 3.01 1.38 -1.91
C SER A 218 4.21 2.09 -2.50
N ALA A 219 5.40 1.69 -2.06
CA ALA A 219 6.68 2.13 -2.59
C ALA A 219 7.42 0.94 -3.20
N LYS A 220 7.87 1.09 -4.44
CA LYS A 220 8.65 0.07 -5.15
C LYS A 220 10.08 0.55 -5.32
N PHE A 221 11.02 -0.16 -4.72
CA PHE A 221 12.45 -0.02 -4.96
C PHE A 221 12.87 -1.01 -6.04
N SER A 222 13.57 -0.55 -7.08
CA SER A 222 14.07 -1.42 -8.15
C SER A 222 15.56 -1.25 -8.31
N TYR A 223 16.29 -2.34 -8.58
CA TYR A 223 17.75 -2.33 -8.70
C TYR A 223 18.23 -3.48 -9.61
N LYS A 224 19.42 -3.31 -10.20
CA LYS A 224 20.14 -4.38 -10.92
C LYS A 224 21.43 -4.67 -10.20
N LYS A 225 21.72 -5.93 -9.90
CA LYS A 225 22.98 -6.34 -9.23
C LYS A 225 24.21 -6.13 -10.09
N ASN A 226 24.04 -6.14 -11.41
CA ASN A 226 25.03 -5.77 -12.43
C ASN A 226 24.30 -5.38 -13.72
N GLU A 227 25.01 -4.89 -14.72
CA GLU A 227 24.42 -4.40 -15.98
C GLU A 227 23.62 -5.47 -16.75
N GLU A 228 24.03 -6.73 -16.67
CA GLU A 228 23.40 -7.86 -17.37
C GLU A 228 22.28 -8.52 -16.56
N ALA A 229 22.16 -8.20 -15.26
CA ALA A 229 21.16 -8.80 -14.39
C ALA A 229 19.77 -8.28 -14.70
N ALA A 230 18.77 -9.14 -14.52
CA ALA A 230 17.38 -8.71 -14.49
C ALA A 230 17.13 -7.71 -13.36
N VAL A 231 16.16 -6.82 -13.55
CA VAL A 231 15.73 -5.89 -12.50
C VAL A 231 15.08 -6.68 -11.38
N GLU A 232 15.61 -6.53 -10.17
CA GLU A 232 14.99 -7.01 -8.95
C GLU A 232 14.24 -5.84 -8.29
N TYR A 233 13.21 -6.16 -7.52
CA TYR A 233 12.44 -5.14 -6.81
C TYR A 233 11.93 -5.63 -5.46
N GLN A 234 11.76 -4.66 -4.58
CA GLN A 234 11.09 -4.84 -3.30
C GLN A 234 9.95 -3.81 -3.20
N THR A 235 8.75 -4.28 -2.90
CA THR A 235 7.59 -3.41 -2.65
C THR A 235 7.31 -3.37 -1.17
N LEU A 236 7.11 -2.16 -0.65
CA LEU A 236 6.78 -1.89 0.76
C LEU A 236 5.49 -1.09 0.83
N GLY A 237 4.67 -1.36 1.82
CA GLY A 237 3.57 -0.48 2.19
C GLY A 237 4.12 0.89 2.57
N MET A 238 3.47 1.95 2.09
CA MET A 238 3.82 3.32 2.44
C MET A 238 2.62 4.10 2.96
N ALA A 239 2.85 4.86 4.02
CA ALA A 239 1.91 5.81 4.59
C ALA A 239 2.48 7.22 4.50
N VAL A 240 1.66 8.20 4.10
CA VAL A 240 2.09 9.59 3.91
C VAL A 240 1.95 10.33 5.22
N GLY A 241 3.06 10.77 5.82
CA GLY A 241 3.08 11.69 6.97
C GLY A 241 3.10 13.16 6.51
N MET A 242 3.28 14.08 7.46
CA MET A 242 3.51 15.47 7.10
C MET A 242 4.97 15.66 6.69
N ASN A 243 5.21 16.10 5.44
CA ASN A 243 6.51 16.26 4.80
C ASN A 243 7.34 14.98 4.67
N LYS A 244 6.74 13.81 4.87
CA LYS A 244 7.44 12.52 4.79
C LYS A 244 6.55 11.38 4.31
N VAL A 245 7.19 10.30 3.91
CA VAL A 245 6.57 9.00 3.65
C VAL A 245 7.22 7.98 4.57
N VAL A 246 6.42 7.23 5.31
CA VAL A 246 6.86 6.20 6.25
C VAL A 246 6.61 4.83 5.62
N PHE A 247 7.60 3.94 5.70
CA PHE A 247 7.46 2.59 5.16
C PHE A 247 7.06 1.57 6.24
N GLN A 248 6.34 0.56 5.80
CA GLN A 248 5.95 -0.59 6.65
C GLN A 248 7.17 -1.25 7.29
N ASN A 249 8.22 -1.44 6.50
CA ASN A 249 9.49 -2.02 6.88
C ASN A 249 10.63 -1.20 6.26
N THR A 250 11.83 -1.40 6.76
CA THR A 250 13.02 -0.79 6.18
C THR A 250 13.38 -1.46 4.85
N PHE A 251 13.58 -0.66 3.79
CA PHE A 251 14.25 -1.16 2.59
C PHE A 251 15.71 -1.42 2.93
N GLN A 252 16.25 -2.57 2.51
CA GLN A 252 17.62 -2.93 2.75
C GLN A 252 18.27 -3.52 1.51
N LEU A 253 19.39 -2.91 1.06
CA LEU A 253 20.21 -3.43 -0.02
C LEU A 253 21.70 -3.13 0.26
N GLY A 254 22.45 -4.16 0.64
CA GLY A 254 23.84 -3.99 1.10
C GLY A 254 23.89 -3.07 2.33
N GLU A 255 24.65 -1.99 2.22
CA GLU A 255 24.77 -0.97 3.28
C GLU A 255 23.68 0.12 3.22
N VAL A 256 22.86 0.11 2.16
CA VAL A 256 21.77 1.07 2.02
C VAL A 256 20.57 0.58 2.80
N SER A 257 20.09 1.42 3.72
CA SER A 257 18.93 1.16 4.57
C SER A 257 18.02 2.39 4.56
N ILE A 258 16.76 2.25 4.18
CA ILE A 258 15.81 3.37 4.11
C ILE A 258 14.53 2.99 4.85
N SER A 259 14.18 3.76 5.87
CA SER A 259 12.96 3.58 6.68
C SER A 259 11.86 4.59 6.34
N GLU A 260 12.23 5.76 5.86
CA GLU A 260 11.29 6.81 5.46
C GLU A 260 11.87 7.70 4.35
N ILE A 261 11.02 8.46 3.70
CA ILE A 261 11.39 9.51 2.76
C ILE A 261 11.00 10.86 3.35
N LEU A 262 11.89 11.83 3.22
CA LEU A 262 11.64 13.21 3.61
C LEU A 262 11.61 14.10 2.36
N LEU A 263 10.59 14.97 2.25
CA LEU A 263 10.52 16.03 1.24
C LEU A 263 10.76 17.36 1.94
N LYS A 264 11.90 18.00 1.63
CA LYS A 264 12.26 19.33 2.15
C LYS A 264 13.01 20.15 1.09
N ASP A 265 12.75 21.44 1.01
CA ASP A 265 13.41 22.38 0.10
C ASP A 265 13.38 21.89 -1.36
N ASP A 266 12.22 21.39 -1.81
CA ASP A 266 11.99 20.81 -3.14
C ASP A 266 12.94 19.65 -3.49
N LYS A 267 13.48 18.98 -2.48
CA LYS A 267 14.34 17.81 -2.63
C LYS A 267 13.81 16.64 -1.81
N MET A 268 14.02 15.45 -2.34
CA MET A 268 13.63 14.21 -1.68
C MET A 268 14.86 13.51 -1.11
N TYR A 269 14.74 13.00 0.10
CA TYR A 269 15.81 12.28 0.81
C TYR A 269 15.27 10.97 1.36
N GLY A 270 16.00 9.87 1.15
CA GLY A 270 15.81 8.64 1.91
C GLY A 270 16.47 8.78 3.28
N ILE A 271 15.81 8.32 4.33
CA ILE A 271 16.30 8.40 5.71
C ILE A 271 16.43 6.99 6.27
N ASP A 272 17.60 6.68 6.86
CA ASP A 272 17.78 5.43 7.57
C ASP A 272 17.29 5.49 9.04
N ILE A 273 17.40 4.38 9.73
CA ILE A 273 16.98 4.30 11.16
C ILE A 273 17.90 5.10 12.12
N GLN A 274 19.08 5.55 11.68
CA GLN A 274 19.98 6.43 12.41
C GLN A 274 19.78 7.91 12.06
N GLY A 275 18.91 8.22 11.10
CA GLY A 275 18.66 9.57 10.60
C GLY A 275 19.65 10.04 9.53
N LYS A 276 20.47 9.14 8.94
CA LYS A 276 21.34 9.47 7.81
C LYS A 276 20.49 9.75 6.58
N GLU A 277 20.78 10.87 5.91
CA GLU A 277 20.10 11.31 4.69
C GLU A 277 20.82 10.79 3.44
N PHE A 278 20.04 10.24 2.50
CA PHE A 278 20.49 9.84 1.17
C PHE A 278 19.69 10.64 0.13
N LEU A 279 20.39 11.47 -0.63
CA LEU A 279 19.72 12.29 -1.65
C LEU A 279 19.08 11.40 -2.72
N ILE A 280 17.81 11.69 -3.03
CA ILE A 280 17.08 11.09 -4.14
C ILE A 280 17.09 12.11 -5.28
N ARG A 281 17.67 11.73 -6.41
CA ARG A 281 17.77 12.55 -7.62
C ARG A 281 16.76 12.11 -8.66
N SER A 282 16.31 13.03 -9.47
CA SER A 282 15.60 12.72 -10.71
C SER A 282 16.57 12.42 -11.84
N ASP A 283 16.19 11.50 -12.72
CA ASP A 283 16.87 11.19 -13.97
C ASP A 283 15.84 11.21 -15.12
N ASP A 284 16.32 11.32 -16.34
CA ASP A 284 15.47 11.29 -17.54
C ASP A 284 15.18 9.86 -18.02
N ASN A 285 15.94 8.88 -17.52
CA ASN A 285 15.85 7.49 -17.94
C ASN A 285 15.46 6.56 -16.80
N PRO A 286 14.58 5.57 -17.03
CA PRO A 286 14.28 4.53 -16.05
C PRO A 286 15.45 3.52 -15.94
N ILE A 287 15.64 2.94 -14.76
CA ILE A 287 16.56 1.78 -14.58
C ILE A 287 16.02 0.55 -15.31
N GLU A 288 14.71 0.41 -15.32
CA GLU A 288 13.99 -0.63 -16.02
C GLU A 288 13.57 -0.08 -17.37
N THR A 289 14.29 -0.47 -18.41
CA THR A 289 13.95 -0.08 -19.78
C THR A 289 12.57 -0.66 -20.16
N LEU A 290 11.96 -0.12 -21.20
CA LEU A 290 10.73 -0.72 -21.75
C LEU A 290 10.97 -2.19 -22.12
N TYR A 291 12.19 -2.51 -22.60
CA TYR A 291 12.62 -3.88 -22.85
C TYR A 291 12.54 -4.78 -21.62
N ASP A 292 13.14 -4.34 -20.49
CA ASP A 292 13.12 -5.10 -19.24
C ASP A 292 11.68 -5.35 -18.76
N ARG A 293 10.83 -4.34 -18.85
CA ARG A 293 9.39 -4.45 -18.48
C ARG A 293 8.64 -5.43 -19.36
N LEU A 294 8.94 -5.44 -20.65
CA LEU A 294 8.34 -6.36 -21.61
C LEU A 294 8.82 -7.79 -21.39
N GLN A 295 10.08 -7.98 -20.98
CA GLN A 295 10.65 -9.29 -20.66
C GLN A 295 10.17 -9.84 -19.31
N SER A 296 9.97 -8.99 -18.31
CA SER A 296 9.66 -9.41 -16.92
C SER A 296 8.29 -10.07 -16.75
N PHE A 297 7.44 -10.09 -17.77
CA PHE A 297 6.07 -10.62 -17.73
C PHE A 297 5.15 -10.00 -16.65
N SER A 298 5.59 -8.93 -16.00
CA SER A 298 4.86 -8.29 -14.90
C SER A 298 3.54 -7.66 -15.36
N TYR A 299 3.47 -7.26 -16.63
CA TYR A 299 2.29 -6.65 -17.23
C TYR A 299 1.91 -7.38 -18.51
N ASN A 300 0.66 -7.85 -18.58
CA ASN A 300 0.09 -8.44 -19.79
C ASN A 300 -0.86 -7.50 -20.53
N ARG A 301 -1.18 -6.35 -19.91
CA ARG A 301 -2.14 -5.38 -20.43
C ARG A 301 -1.82 -3.97 -19.93
N TRP A 302 -1.82 -2.99 -20.82
CA TRP A 302 -1.80 -1.57 -20.49
C TRP A 302 -3.07 -0.91 -21.04
N ARG A 303 -3.77 -0.16 -20.20
CA ARG A 303 -4.96 0.56 -20.60
C ARG A 303 -4.71 2.06 -20.55
N LEU A 304 -4.98 2.73 -21.67
CA LEU A 304 -4.89 4.17 -21.83
C LEU A 304 -6.30 4.75 -21.82
N LEU A 305 -6.57 5.60 -20.85
CA LEU A 305 -7.82 6.36 -20.74
C LEU A 305 -7.57 7.80 -21.19
N LYS A 306 -8.61 8.46 -21.72
CA LYS A 306 -8.53 9.87 -22.13
C LYS A 306 -8.03 10.80 -21.01
N THR A 307 -8.30 10.46 -19.76
CA THR A 307 -7.98 11.25 -18.55
C THR A 307 -6.59 11.02 -17.97
N ASN A 308 -5.88 9.97 -18.38
CA ASN A 308 -4.63 9.52 -17.73
C ASN A 308 -3.44 9.51 -18.69
N GLN A 309 -3.28 10.56 -19.52
CA GLN A 309 -2.26 10.56 -20.56
C GLN A 309 -1.05 11.40 -20.16
N ILE A 310 0.13 10.81 -20.29
CA ILE A 310 1.40 11.55 -20.32
C ILE A 310 1.55 12.24 -21.70
N SER A 311 2.23 13.38 -21.73
CA SER A 311 2.25 14.33 -22.87
C SER A 311 2.52 13.71 -24.24
N ASN A 312 3.44 12.73 -24.33
CA ASN A 312 3.80 12.11 -25.62
C ASN A 312 2.74 11.15 -26.16
N PHE A 313 2.01 10.47 -25.27
CA PHE A 313 0.90 9.60 -25.66
C PHE A 313 -0.41 10.37 -25.92
N ALA A 314 -0.57 11.54 -25.31
CA ALA A 314 -1.77 12.37 -25.51
C ALA A 314 -1.98 12.74 -26.97
N THR A 315 -0.92 13.07 -27.70
CA THR A 315 -0.99 13.39 -29.14
C THR A 315 -1.48 12.20 -29.95
N ILE A 316 -0.90 11.02 -29.74
CA ILE A 316 -1.28 9.78 -30.43
C ILE A 316 -2.73 9.42 -30.13
N TYR A 317 -3.12 9.45 -28.87
CA TYR A 317 -4.49 9.15 -28.45
C TYR A 317 -5.50 10.13 -29.02
N ASN A 318 -5.22 11.43 -28.96
CA ASN A 318 -6.12 12.47 -29.44
C ASN A 318 -6.28 12.39 -30.96
N ASN A 319 -5.21 12.16 -31.70
CA ASN A 319 -5.29 11.92 -33.15
C ASN A 319 -6.19 10.72 -33.47
N ALA A 320 -6.00 9.61 -32.77
CA ALA A 320 -6.83 8.43 -32.94
C ALA A 320 -8.30 8.68 -32.56
N TYR A 321 -8.52 9.41 -31.46
CA TYR A 321 -9.84 9.81 -30.99
C TYR A 321 -10.56 10.68 -32.02
N ASP A 322 -9.89 11.68 -32.59
CA ASP A 322 -10.47 12.60 -33.58
C ASP A 322 -10.83 11.90 -34.89
N ILE A 323 -9.98 10.96 -35.35
CA ILE A 323 -10.29 10.12 -36.51
C ILE A 323 -11.57 9.29 -36.27
N MET A 324 -11.70 8.69 -35.11
CA MET A 324 -12.88 7.90 -34.75
C MET A 324 -14.12 8.76 -34.59
N LEU A 325 -13.99 9.93 -33.99
CA LEU A 325 -15.07 10.92 -33.85
C LEU A 325 -15.61 11.36 -35.22
N GLY A 326 -14.73 11.53 -36.22
CA GLY A 326 -15.10 11.80 -37.60
C GLY A 326 -15.96 10.70 -38.24
N THR A 327 -15.95 9.48 -37.71
CA THR A 327 -16.83 8.38 -38.14
C THR A 327 -18.11 8.25 -37.30
N GLY A 328 -18.37 9.19 -36.38
CA GLY A 328 -19.51 9.15 -35.47
C GLY A 328 -19.34 8.18 -34.28
N ARG A 329 -18.10 7.82 -33.95
CA ARG A 329 -17.75 6.90 -32.86
C ARG A 329 -16.81 7.55 -31.88
N THR A 330 -16.86 7.18 -30.60
CA THR A 330 -15.95 7.65 -29.57
C THR A 330 -15.13 6.51 -28.99
N ILE A 331 -13.84 6.71 -28.79
CA ILE A 331 -12.99 5.72 -28.12
C ILE A 331 -13.23 5.83 -26.60
N GLU A 332 -13.61 4.73 -25.97
CA GLU A 332 -13.72 4.64 -24.51
C GLU A 332 -12.35 4.46 -23.89
N TYR A 333 -11.54 3.54 -24.43
CA TYR A 333 -10.17 3.31 -24.04
C TYR A 333 -9.37 2.61 -25.15
N MET A 334 -8.06 2.71 -25.04
CA MET A 334 -7.11 1.91 -25.81
C MET A 334 -6.38 0.94 -24.89
N GLU A 335 -6.12 -0.27 -25.35
CA GLU A 335 -5.34 -1.28 -24.63
C GLU A 335 -4.22 -1.82 -25.49
N VAL A 336 -3.07 -2.03 -24.86
CA VAL A 336 -1.97 -2.81 -25.41
C VAL A 336 -1.91 -4.13 -24.67
N LEU A 337 -2.09 -5.23 -25.38
CA LEU A 337 -2.02 -6.59 -24.85
C LEU A 337 -0.77 -7.29 -25.36
N MET A 338 -0.01 -7.90 -24.45
CA MET A 338 1.08 -8.80 -24.77
C MET A 338 0.53 -10.21 -24.98
N LYS A 339 0.36 -10.63 -26.23
CA LYS A 339 -0.23 -11.95 -26.54
C LYS A 339 0.78 -13.08 -26.44
N ASP A 340 1.83 -13.01 -27.27
CA ASP A 340 2.86 -14.05 -27.37
C ASP A 340 4.21 -13.39 -27.08
N ARG A 341 4.61 -13.39 -25.83
CA ARG A 341 5.84 -12.73 -25.39
C ARG A 341 7.10 -13.47 -25.88
N PRO A 342 8.14 -12.74 -26.29
CA PRO A 342 8.24 -11.26 -26.32
C PRO A 342 7.82 -10.64 -27.67
N SER A 343 7.26 -11.39 -28.60
CA SER A 343 7.25 -11.06 -30.02
C SER A 343 5.96 -10.44 -30.57
N THR A 344 4.83 -10.58 -29.89
CA THR A 344 3.56 -10.08 -30.44
C THR A 344 2.79 -9.25 -29.45
N ILE A 345 2.43 -8.03 -29.84
CA ILE A 345 1.51 -7.19 -29.12
C ILE A 345 0.24 -6.95 -29.92
N GLN A 346 -0.84 -6.75 -29.22
CA GLN A 346 -2.13 -6.41 -29.81
C GLN A 346 -2.57 -5.06 -29.29
N PHE A 347 -2.85 -4.12 -30.19
CA PHE A 347 -3.56 -2.89 -29.87
C PHE A 347 -5.05 -3.11 -29.97
N ASN A 348 -5.77 -2.95 -28.87
CA ASN A 348 -7.21 -2.98 -28.79
C ASN A 348 -7.76 -1.58 -28.58
N TYR A 349 -8.86 -1.27 -29.27
CA TYR A 349 -9.64 -0.07 -29.00
C TYR A 349 -11.08 -0.46 -28.67
N ARG A 350 -11.61 0.04 -27.60
CA ARG A 350 -13.03 -0.04 -27.33
C ARG A 350 -13.69 1.27 -27.73
N TYR A 351 -14.69 1.19 -28.57
CA TYR A 351 -15.44 2.37 -28.98
C TYR A 351 -16.93 2.20 -28.76
N THR A 352 -17.63 3.33 -28.54
CA THR A 352 -19.09 3.35 -28.43
C THR A 352 -19.73 3.24 -29.80
N SER A 353 -20.53 2.21 -29.97
CA SER A 353 -21.59 2.12 -30.98
C SER A 353 -22.83 1.57 -30.29
N SER A 354 -23.96 1.59 -30.96
CA SER A 354 -25.21 1.00 -30.43
C SER A 354 -25.09 -0.45 -29.93
N SER A 355 -23.99 -1.13 -30.21
CA SER A 355 -23.72 -2.54 -29.83
C SER A 355 -22.39 -2.76 -29.06
N GLY A 356 -21.59 -1.72 -28.83
CA GLY A 356 -20.29 -1.82 -28.13
C GLY A 356 -19.29 -2.75 -28.84
N TYR A 357 -18.50 -2.28 -29.77
CA TYR A 357 -17.52 -3.10 -30.48
C TYR A 357 -16.10 -2.88 -29.98
N ASN A 358 -15.30 -3.95 -29.95
CA ASN A 358 -13.86 -3.89 -29.84
C ASN A 358 -13.24 -4.07 -31.24
N ALA A 359 -12.29 -3.21 -31.57
CA ALA A 359 -11.41 -3.43 -32.70
C ALA A 359 -10.00 -3.69 -32.17
N TYR A 360 -9.24 -4.51 -32.87
CA TYR A 360 -7.86 -4.79 -32.51
C TYR A 360 -6.99 -4.98 -33.75
N LYS A 361 -5.70 -4.73 -33.56
CA LYS A 361 -4.67 -5.04 -34.56
C LYS A 361 -3.45 -5.61 -33.86
N ASP A 362 -2.92 -6.69 -34.44
CA ASP A 362 -1.70 -7.35 -33.95
C ASP A 362 -0.48 -6.79 -34.69
N TYR A 363 0.59 -6.54 -33.95
CA TYR A 363 1.89 -6.11 -34.43
C TYR A 363 2.96 -7.06 -33.91
N ARG A 364 3.95 -7.36 -34.77
CA ARG A 364 5.19 -7.95 -34.29
C ARG A 364 6.04 -6.87 -33.65
N MET A 365 6.54 -7.14 -32.46
CA MET A 365 7.40 -6.28 -31.73
C MET A 365 8.85 -6.79 -31.81
N GLU A 366 9.76 -5.94 -32.21
CA GLU A 366 11.19 -6.18 -32.12
C GLU A 366 11.82 -5.16 -31.20
N LEU A 367 12.71 -5.65 -30.36
CA LEU A 367 13.43 -4.87 -29.37
C LEU A 367 14.84 -4.66 -29.91
N SER A 368 15.26 -3.43 -30.07
CA SER A 368 16.62 -3.09 -30.52
C SER A 368 17.32 -2.21 -29.51
N ASN A 369 18.56 -2.59 -29.16
CA ASN A 369 19.50 -1.82 -28.35
C ASN A 369 18.97 -1.26 -27.03
N GLY A 370 18.14 -2.05 -26.30
CA GLY A 370 17.72 -1.73 -24.95
C GLY A 370 16.63 -0.66 -24.81
N ASN A 371 16.55 0.32 -25.72
CA ASN A 371 15.65 1.49 -25.56
C ASN A 371 14.69 1.70 -26.73
N GLU A 372 14.83 0.98 -27.84
CA GLU A 372 13.92 1.10 -28.97
C GLU A 372 13.04 -0.13 -29.11
N VAL A 373 11.75 0.12 -29.26
CA VAL A 373 10.77 -0.90 -29.62
C VAL A 373 10.25 -0.58 -31.00
N LYS A 374 10.46 -1.51 -31.94
CA LYS A 374 9.94 -1.39 -33.31
C LYS A 374 8.71 -2.27 -33.48
N PHE A 375 7.65 -1.69 -34.03
CA PHE A 375 6.43 -2.39 -34.35
C PHE A 375 6.36 -2.62 -35.85
N TYR A 376 6.11 -3.86 -36.22
CA TYR A 376 5.94 -4.25 -37.62
C TYR A 376 4.52 -4.81 -37.80
N ASP A 377 3.85 -4.37 -38.87
CA ASP A 377 2.59 -4.96 -39.26
C ASP A 377 2.75 -6.47 -39.48
N LEU A 378 1.91 -7.25 -38.86
CA LEU A 378 1.79 -8.66 -39.22
C LEU A 378 1.19 -8.76 -40.62
N PRO A 379 1.74 -9.63 -41.54
CA PRO A 379 1.14 -9.89 -42.84
C PRO A 379 -0.33 -10.26 -42.66
N ALA A 380 -1.17 -9.80 -43.56
CA ALA A 380 -2.62 -9.99 -43.53
C ALA A 380 -3.04 -11.47 -43.39
N GLY A 381 -3.28 -11.89 -42.17
CA GLY A 381 -3.63 -13.22 -41.72
C GLY A 381 -4.01 -13.20 -40.24
N GLY A 382 -3.59 -12.18 -39.51
CA GLY A 382 -4.10 -11.85 -38.17
C GLY A 382 -5.45 -11.13 -38.36
N THR A 383 -6.51 -11.80 -38.06
CA THR A 383 -7.89 -11.37 -38.22
C THR A 383 -8.14 -10.06 -37.48
N SER A 384 -8.01 -8.96 -38.19
CA SER A 384 -8.76 -7.76 -37.83
C SER A 384 -10.22 -8.02 -38.15
N GLY A 385 -11.11 -7.79 -37.22
CA GLY A 385 -12.53 -7.70 -37.50
C GLY A 385 -12.70 -6.69 -38.66
N SER A 386 -13.37 -7.07 -39.72
CA SER A 386 -13.47 -6.38 -40.97
C SER A 386 -14.11 -5.00 -40.84
N TYR A 387 -13.29 -3.93 -40.90
CA TYR A 387 -13.75 -2.59 -41.22
C TYR A 387 -12.69 -1.85 -42.03
N SER A 388 -13.02 -1.55 -43.27
CA SER A 388 -12.18 -0.85 -44.25
C SER A 388 -11.76 0.58 -43.84
N ASN A 389 -12.39 1.15 -42.82
CA ASN A 389 -12.08 2.50 -42.30
C ASN A 389 -10.95 2.55 -41.26
N TYR A 390 -10.39 1.40 -40.86
CA TYR A 390 -9.30 1.32 -39.86
C TYR A 390 -7.91 1.55 -40.42
N ASN A 391 -7.73 1.51 -41.76
CA ASN A 391 -6.40 1.68 -42.34
C ASN A 391 -5.80 3.07 -42.05
N SER A 392 -6.59 4.13 -42.07
CA SER A 392 -6.13 5.47 -41.73
C SER A 392 -5.84 5.64 -40.23
N PHE A 393 -6.58 4.95 -39.35
CA PHE A 393 -6.35 4.92 -37.92
C PHE A 393 -5.04 4.17 -37.60
N ASN A 394 -4.81 3.02 -38.20
CA ASN A 394 -3.62 2.21 -37.96
C ASN A 394 -2.32 2.82 -38.51
N THR A 395 -2.38 3.72 -39.47
CA THR A 395 -1.23 4.48 -39.98
C THR A 395 -0.88 5.72 -39.13
N SER A 396 -1.73 6.07 -38.15
CA SER A 396 -1.56 7.22 -37.24
C SER A 396 -0.96 6.85 -35.89
N ILE A 397 -0.82 5.56 -35.60
CA ILE A 397 -0.15 5.00 -34.43
C ILE A 397 1.24 4.51 -34.82
#